data_a2141eb7784530679f75542eb4db4d01
#
_entry.id   a2141eb7784530679f75542eb4db4d01
#
_cell.length_a   1.000
_cell.length_b   1.000
_cell.length_c   1.000
_cell.angle_alpha   90.00
_cell.angle_beta   90.00
_cell.angle_gamma   90.00
#
_symmetry.space_group_name_H-M   'P 1'
#
loop_
_entity.id
_entity.type
_entity.pdbx_description
1 polymer ?
#
loop_
_entity_poly.entity_id
_entity_poly.type
_entity_poly.pdbx_seq_one_letter_code
_entity_poly.pdbx_strand_id
1 'polypeptide(L)'
;MPEIFEQMDYGVNVQNMVETDDCKVMRLSDSSGDGTMTLYHVFPGVFLMYNDFHMKQCVSGFQSDMDLLCIDHCREGRIEQDAGKGAYSYLEAGDLRVDQRINHSGQVTFPLCHYHGISIGFQMGTAAKEIPSYMKDFPVDLYKLQKKYCSGSKPFVIPGEPAIEHIFSELYHVPAKIKNYYFKIKVLELLLYLDALELPGHTEERPYFYKGQVEKIKAIQALLTEDLTKSYTMEELSKQFDIALTPLKNCFKTVYGSPIFTYMREYRMNCAAVLLKSDKNLKVAEIAGLVGYDSPSKFASAFHQTMGKTPLEYRKSFI
;
A
#
# COMPACT_ATOMS: atom_id res chain seq x y z
N MET A 1 11.47 26.74 1.07
CA MET A 1 11.31 25.34 1.55
C MET A 1 12.43 25.00 2.53
N PRO A 2 12.19 24.13 3.53
CA PRO A 2 13.28 23.65 4.38
C PRO A 2 14.29 22.85 3.52
N GLU A 3 15.57 23.06 3.77
CA GLU A 3 16.71 22.41 3.08
C GLU A 3 16.60 20.87 2.98
N ILE A 4 15.80 20.23 3.82
CA ILE A 4 15.61 18.78 3.88
C ILE A 4 15.05 18.21 2.56
N PHE A 5 14.22 18.94 1.82
CA PHE A 5 13.61 18.46 0.57
C PHE A 5 14.49 18.64 -0.67
N GLU A 6 15.45 19.56 -0.60
CA GLU A 6 16.45 19.75 -1.64
C GLU A 6 17.52 18.66 -1.62
N GLN A 7 17.70 18.00 -0.46
CA GLN A 7 18.69 16.94 -0.24
C GLN A 7 18.15 15.52 -0.52
N MET A 8 16.87 15.39 -0.85
CA MET A 8 16.25 14.10 -1.18
C MET A 8 16.20 13.89 -2.69
N ASP A 9 16.90 12.88 -3.18
CA ASP A 9 16.75 12.38 -4.54
C ASP A 9 15.67 11.31 -4.59
N TYR A 10 14.59 11.57 -5.33
CA TYR A 10 13.48 10.62 -5.53
C TYR A 10 13.67 9.74 -6.76
N GLY A 11 14.75 9.93 -7.51
CA GLY A 11 15.07 9.18 -8.73
C GLY A 11 14.58 9.82 -10.03
N VAL A 12 15.12 9.33 -11.13
CA VAL A 12 14.93 9.91 -12.47
C VAL A 12 13.51 9.83 -13.04
N ASN A 13 12.67 8.96 -12.48
CA ASN A 13 11.29 8.75 -12.95
C ASN A 13 10.28 9.65 -12.25
N VAL A 14 10.73 10.51 -11.34
CA VAL A 14 9.87 11.41 -10.56
C VAL A 14 9.93 12.81 -11.12
N GLN A 15 8.76 13.38 -11.45
CA GLN A 15 8.61 14.74 -11.95
C GLN A 15 7.92 15.61 -10.91
N ASN A 16 8.50 16.77 -10.62
CA ASN A 16 7.85 17.78 -9.79
C ASN A 16 6.74 18.46 -10.62
N MET A 17 5.49 18.37 -10.15
CA MET A 17 4.32 18.95 -10.80
C MET A 17 3.97 20.32 -10.24
N VAL A 18 3.97 20.46 -8.93
CA VAL A 18 3.63 21.68 -8.20
C VAL A 18 4.51 21.77 -6.96
N GLU A 19 4.99 22.95 -6.69
CA GLU A 19 5.74 23.26 -5.46
C GLU A 19 5.24 24.58 -4.91
N THR A 20 4.79 24.57 -3.66
CA THR A 20 4.31 25.73 -2.91
C THR A 20 5.05 25.78 -1.56
N ASP A 21 4.79 26.83 -0.77
CA ASP A 21 5.37 26.93 0.58
C ASP A 21 4.89 25.80 1.51
N ASP A 22 3.69 25.24 1.27
CA ASP A 22 3.04 24.26 2.12
C ASP A 22 3.21 22.81 1.66
N CYS A 23 3.32 22.58 0.33
CA CYS A 23 3.39 21.22 -0.20
C CYS A 23 4.15 21.12 -1.52
N LYS A 24 4.66 19.91 -1.78
CA LYS A 24 5.28 19.50 -3.03
C LYS A 24 4.50 18.33 -3.61
N VAL A 25 4.04 18.46 -4.86
CA VAL A 25 3.35 17.37 -5.58
C VAL A 25 4.29 16.82 -6.63
N MET A 26 4.52 15.52 -6.57
CA MET A 26 5.40 14.78 -7.47
C MET A 26 4.60 13.69 -8.18
N ARG A 27 4.89 13.49 -9.45
CA ARG A 27 4.31 12.41 -10.25
C ARG A 27 5.40 11.42 -10.63
N LEU A 28 5.08 10.16 -10.48
CA LEU A 28 5.86 9.02 -10.95
C LEU A 28 5.06 8.34 -12.05
N SER A 29 5.69 8.01 -13.18
CA SER A 29 5.02 7.26 -14.26
C SER A 29 5.99 6.35 -14.98
N ASP A 30 5.49 5.17 -15.36
CA ASP A 30 6.18 4.22 -16.24
C ASP A 30 5.19 3.48 -17.14
N SER A 31 5.66 2.45 -17.84
CA SER A 31 4.82 1.63 -18.72
C SER A 31 3.73 0.83 -18.00
N SER A 32 3.80 0.70 -16.67
CA SER A 32 2.83 -0.07 -15.86
C SER A 32 1.73 0.78 -15.25
N GLY A 33 1.85 2.10 -15.31
CA GLY A 33 0.88 3.03 -14.76
C GLY A 33 1.50 4.33 -14.25
N ASP A 34 0.80 5.00 -13.35
CA ASP A 34 1.24 6.25 -12.74
C ASP A 34 0.89 6.33 -11.25
N GLY A 35 1.55 7.27 -10.58
CA GLY A 35 1.32 7.56 -9.18
C GLY A 35 1.62 9.00 -8.84
N THR A 36 1.06 9.44 -7.73
CA THR A 36 1.25 10.79 -7.20
C THR A 36 1.72 10.71 -5.76
N MET A 37 2.72 11.51 -5.42
CA MET A 37 3.19 11.73 -4.07
C MET A 37 2.93 13.20 -3.71
N THR A 38 2.21 13.45 -2.61
CA THR A 38 1.97 14.79 -2.11
C THR A 38 2.60 14.95 -0.74
N LEU A 39 3.67 15.72 -0.68
CA LEU A 39 4.50 15.89 0.50
C LEU A 39 4.18 17.21 1.18
N TYR A 40 3.97 17.18 2.50
CA TYR A 40 3.74 18.32 3.38
C TYR A 40 4.83 18.43 4.43
N HIS A 41 5.21 19.66 4.72
CA HIS A 41 6.08 19.98 5.84
C HIS A 41 5.25 20.06 7.13
N VAL A 42 5.65 19.34 8.19
CA VAL A 42 4.92 19.30 9.48
C VAL A 42 5.67 20.05 10.56
N PHE A 43 6.91 19.66 10.84
CA PHE A 43 7.85 20.35 11.72
C PHE A 43 9.19 20.47 11.00
N PRO A 44 10.12 21.32 11.47
CA PRO A 44 11.49 21.25 10.98
C PRO A 44 12.04 19.83 11.13
N GLY A 45 12.51 19.26 10.04
CA GLY A 45 12.96 17.87 10.01
C GLY A 45 11.85 16.81 9.95
N VAL A 46 10.56 17.17 9.85
CA VAL A 46 9.45 16.21 9.76
C VAL A 46 8.57 16.50 8.56
N PHE A 47 8.32 15.45 7.77
CA PHE A 47 7.40 15.52 6.64
C PHE A 47 6.32 14.45 6.71
N LEU A 48 5.19 14.71 6.07
CA LEU A 48 4.09 13.79 5.84
C LEU A 48 3.83 13.72 4.34
N MET A 49 3.80 12.52 3.77
CA MET A 49 3.63 12.29 2.35
C MET A 49 2.46 11.34 2.09
N TYR A 50 1.48 11.81 1.31
CA TYR A 50 0.46 10.94 0.75
C TYR A 50 0.99 10.28 -0.51
N ASN A 51 0.79 8.98 -0.59
CA ASN A 51 1.17 8.16 -1.73
C ASN A 51 -0.10 7.60 -2.35
N ASP A 52 -0.27 7.80 -3.65
CA ASP A 52 -1.38 7.31 -4.45
C ASP A 52 -0.84 6.75 -5.76
N PHE A 53 -0.69 5.44 -5.83
CA PHE A 53 -0.10 4.72 -6.96
C PHE A 53 -1.12 3.82 -7.62
N HIS A 54 -1.27 3.95 -8.95
CA HIS A 54 -2.07 3.10 -9.82
C HIS A 54 -1.18 2.47 -10.89
N MET A 55 -0.29 1.57 -10.47
CA MET A 55 0.73 0.94 -11.30
C MET A 55 1.10 -0.44 -10.75
N LYS A 56 1.74 -1.27 -11.57
CA LYS A 56 2.17 -2.61 -11.13
C LYS A 56 3.45 -2.58 -10.33
N GLN A 57 4.35 -1.68 -10.67
CA GLN A 57 5.67 -1.56 -10.04
C GLN A 57 6.24 -0.16 -10.26
N CYS A 58 7.21 0.21 -9.44
CA CYS A 58 8.07 1.35 -9.69
C CYS A 58 9.50 1.05 -9.26
N VAL A 59 10.44 1.81 -9.79
CA VAL A 59 11.82 1.79 -9.30
C VAL A 59 11.96 2.98 -8.37
N SER A 60 12.18 2.69 -7.08
CA SER A 60 12.57 3.73 -6.14
C SER A 60 14.03 4.05 -6.34
N GLY A 61 14.31 5.30 -6.66
CA GLY A 61 15.67 5.83 -6.70
C GLY A 61 15.99 6.66 -5.46
N PHE A 62 15.21 6.52 -4.40
CA PHE A 62 15.36 7.35 -3.19
C PHE A 62 16.75 7.15 -2.57
N GLN A 63 17.52 8.24 -2.56
CA GLN A 63 18.82 8.32 -1.92
C GLN A 63 18.84 9.48 -0.92
N SER A 64 19.37 9.24 0.24
CA SER A 64 19.55 10.25 1.27
C SER A 64 20.71 9.86 2.16
N ASP A 65 21.63 10.77 2.38
CA ASP A 65 22.71 10.63 3.36
C ASP A 65 22.26 10.98 4.78
N MET A 66 20.98 11.32 4.94
CA MET A 66 20.40 11.70 6.24
C MET A 66 19.98 10.48 7.04
N ASP A 67 20.13 10.55 8.36
CA ASP A 67 19.51 9.59 9.27
C ASP A 67 18.00 9.86 9.33
N LEU A 68 17.23 9.01 8.62
CA LEU A 68 15.78 9.12 8.49
C LEU A 68 15.08 7.96 9.20
N LEU A 69 14.23 8.29 10.17
CA LEU A 69 13.21 7.37 10.66
C LEU A 69 11.94 7.56 9.82
N CYS A 70 11.43 6.50 9.20
CA CYS A 70 10.21 6.53 8.42
C CYS A 70 9.14 5.64 9.03
N ILE A 71 7.90 6.12 8.98
CA ILE A 71 6.71 5.41 9.41
C ILE A 71 5.74 5.41 8.24
N ASP A 72 5.44 4.24 7.67
CA ASP A 72 4.53 4.08 6.56
C ASP A 72 3.26 3.37 6.99
N HIS A 73 2.11 3.94 6.70
CA HIS A 73 0.80 3.32 6.85
C HIS A 73 0.21 2.97 5.49
N CYS A 74 -0.21 1.72 5.33
CA CYS A 74 -0.93 1.28 4.15
C CYS A 74 -2.44 1.39 4.39
N ARG A 75 -3.12 2.26 3.66
CA ARG A 75 -4.59 2.37 3.71
C ARG A 75 -5.27 1.33 2.83
N GLU A 76 -4.81 1.25 1.58
CA GLU A 76 -5.40 0.38 0.56
C GLU A 76 -4.29 -0.18 -0.33
N GLY A 77 -4.54 -1.35 -0.88
CA GLY A 77 -3.57 -2.00 -1.74
C GLY A 77 -2.53 -2.79 -0.97
N ARG A 78 -1.34 -2.89 -1.54
CA ARG A 78 -0.24 -3.70 -1.02
C ARG A 78 1.10 -3.27 -1.60
N ILE A 79 2.13 -3.26 -0.77
CA ILE A 79 3.52 -3.14 -1.22
C ILE A 79 4.22 -4.48 -1.05
N GLU A 80 4.90 -4.94 -2.10
CA GLU A 80 5.87 -6.02 -2.07
C GLU A 80 7.28 -5.45 -2.17
N GLN A 81 8.16 -5.86 -1.28
CA GLN A 81 9.55 -5.46 -1.26
C GLN A 81 10.48 -6.66 -1.11
N ASP A 82 11.68 -6.55 -1.71
CA ASP A 82 12.75 -7.52 -1.49
C ASP A 82 13.23 -7.43 -0.03
N ALA A 83 13.06 -8.51 0.72
CA ALA A 83 13.52 -8.63 2.10
C ALA A 83 14.94 -9.15 2.22
N GLY A 84 15.65 -9.32 1.09
CA GLY A 84 16.96 -9.94 1.02
C GLY A 84 16.90 -11.48 1.14
N LYS A 85 18.04 -12.13 0.97
CA LYS A 85 18.18 -13.61 1.06
C LYS A 85 17.18 -14.41 0.21
N GLY A 86 16.69 -13.83 -0.90
CA GLY A 86 15.74 -14.50 -1.80
C GLY A 86 14.31 -14.60 -1.27
N ALA A 87 13.86 -13.64 -0.46
CA ALA A 87 12.52 -13.58 0.09
C ALA A 87 11.85 -12.20 -0.16
N TYR A 88 10.51 -12.17 -0.15
CA TYR A 88 9.73 -10.95 -0.20
C TYR A 88 9.01 -10.69 1.13
N SER A 89 8.84 -9.42 1.46
CA SER A 89 7.99 -8.93 2.55
C SER A 89 6.85 -8.10 1.97
N TYR A 90 5.74 -8.05 2.73
CA TYR A 90 4.53 -7.34 2.32
C TYR A 90 4.11 -6.35 3.40
N LEU A 91 3.70 -5.15 2.97
CA LEU A 91 2.95 -4.20 3.78
C LEU A 91 1.49 -4.26 3.32
N GLU A 92 0.60 -4.67 4.22
CA GLU A 92 -0.81 -4.92 3.94
C GLU A 92 -1.68 -3.74 4.37
N ALA A 93 -2.92 -3.68 3.86
CA ALA A 93 -3.87 -2.66 4.29
C ALA A 93 -4.10 -2.70 5.82
N GLY A 94 -4.02 -1.55 6.46
CA GLY A 94 -4.07 -1.38 7.92
C GLY A 94 -2.72 -1.45 8.61
N ASP A 95 -1.68 -1.99 7.97
CA ASP A 95 -0.37 -2.15 8.60
C ASP A 95 0.37 -0.84 8.73
N LEU A 96 1.21 -0.80 9.78
CA LEU A 96 2.19 0.24 10.00
C LEU A 96 3.61 -0.35 9.90
N ARG A 97 4.47 0.25 9.09
CA ARG A 97 5.88 -0.11 8.99
C ARG A 97 6.74 1.00 9.57
N VAL A 98 7.71 0.62 10.37
CA VAL A 98 8.73 1.53 10.92
C VAL A 98 10.10 1.07 10.45
N ASP A 99 10.84 1.92 9.77
CA ASP A 99 12.18 1.63 9.31
C ASP A 99 13.12 2.85 9.39
N GLN A 100 14.41 2.55 9.48
CA GLN A 100 15.46 3.54 9.23
C GLN A 100 15.75 3.53 7.73
N ARG A 101 15.37 4.60 7.05
CA ARG A 101 15.47 4.67 5.58
C ARG A 101 16.80 5.24 5.16
N ILE A 102 17.75 4.35 4.89
CA ILE A 102 19.04 4.65 4.31
C ILE A 102 18.98 4.13 2.87
N ASN A 103 19.20 4.95 1.86
CA ASN A 103 19.28 4.56 0.45
C ASN A 103 18.32 3.44 0.02
N HIS A 104 17.07 3.77 -0.20
CA HIS A 104 16.05 2.84 -0.64
C HIS A 104 16.04 2.79 -2.18
N SER A 105 17.07 2.15 -2.76
CA SER A 105 17.11 1.90 -4.20
C SER A 105 16.63 0.48 -4.49
N GLY A 106 15.65 0.34 -5.35
CA GLY A 106 15.16 -0.97 -5.76
C GLY A 106 13.75 -0.96 -6.33
N GLN A 107 13.37 -2.13 -6.81
CA GLN A 107 12.03 -2.34 -7.36
C GLN A 107 11.02 -2.49 -6.23
N VAL A 108 9.97 -1.68 -6.27
CA VAL A 108 8.78 -1.79 -5.45
C VAL A 108 7.65 -2.30 -6.32
N THR A 109 6.98 -3.36 -5.90
CA THR A 109 5.88 -3.97 -6.65
C THR A 109 4.56 -3.77 -5.90
N PHE A 110 3.51 -3.49 -6.65
CA PHE A 110 2.14 -3.36 -6.16
C PHE A 110 1.29 -4.52 -6.69
N PRO A 111 1.16 -5.65 -5.96
CA PRO A 111 0.48 -6.84 -6.46
C PRO A 111 -0.97 -6.62 -6.88
N LEU A 112 -1.63 -5.61 -6.30
CA LEU A 112 -3.01 -5.24 -6.62
C LEU A 112 -3.10 -4.09 -7.66
N CYS A 113 -1.99 -3.69 -8.26
CA CYS A 113 -1.88 -2.57 -9.20
C CYS A 113 -2.33 -1.22 -8.61
N HIS A 114 -2.48 -1.11 -7.31
CA HIS A 114 -2.72 0.14 -6.60
C HIS A 114 -2.14 0.09 -5.18
N TYR A 115 -1.82 1.26 -4.66
CA TYR A 115 -1.39 1.47 -3.29
C TYR A 115 -1.73 2.89 -2.86
N HIS A 116 -2.48 3.02 -1.77
CA HIS A 116 -2.74 4.28 -1.09
C HIS A 116 -2.20 4.21 0.33
N GLY A 117 -1.39 5.19 0.69
CA GLY A 117 -0.78 5.20 2.03
C GLY A 117 -0.25 6.56 2.42
N ILE A 118 0.17 6.66 3.68
CA ILE A 118 0.84 7.83 4.23
C ILE A 118 2.23 7.40 4.71
N SER A 119 3.24 8.17 4.34
CA SER A 119 4.59 8.09 4.89
C SER A 119 4.86 9.31 5.76
N ILE A 120 5.36 9.10 6.98
CA ILE A 120 5.83 10.18 7.86
C ILE A 120 7.32 9.95 8.07
N GLY A 121 8.13 10.94 7.72
CA GLY A 121 9.58 10.87 7.83
C GLY A 121 10.13 11.90 8.82
N PHE A 122 11.10 11.46 9.60
CA PHE A 122 11.80 12.25 10.62
C PHE A 122 13.29 12.27 10.27
N GLN A 123 13.82 13.44 9.95
CA GLN A 123 15.25 13.66 9.89
C GLN A 123 15.73 13.81 11.32
N MET A 124 16.39 12.78 11.83
CA MET A 124 16.63 12.57 13.25
C MET A 124 17.37 13.74 13.91
N GLY A 125 18.41 14.25 13.26
CA GLY A 125 19.24 15.34 13.80
C GLY A 125 18.48 16.65 14.05
N THR A 126 17.47 16.95 13.22
CA THR A 126 16.63 18.16 13.33
C THR A 126 15.38 17.88 14.13
N ALA A 127 14.62 16.82 13.78
CA ALA A 127 13.33 16.51 14.39
C ALA A 127 13.45 16.30 15.92
N ALA A 128 14.49 15.62 16.38
CA ALA A 128 14.71 15.36 17.81
C ALA A 128 14.95 16.65 18.63
N LYS A 129 15.46 17.71 18.00
CA LYS A 129 15.67 19.02 18.64
C LYS A 129 14.42 19.89 18.58
N GLU A 130 13.74 19.86 17.45
CA GLU A 130 12.67 20.80 17.13
C GLU A 130 11.31 20.38 17.72
N ILE A 131 10.95 19.12 17.73
CA ILE A 131 9.65 18.67 18.29
C ILE A 131 9.47 19.12 19.75
N PRO A 132 10.45 18.97 20.67
CA PRO A 132 10.30 19.47 22.04
C PRO A 132 10.13 20.99 22.13
N SER A 133 10.56 21.76 21.13
CA SER A 133 10.36 23.22 21.11
C SER A 133 8.90 23.61 20.86
N TYR A 134 8.13 22.77 20.18
CA TYR A 134 6.71 22.98 19.90
C TYR A 134 5.79 22.48 21.02
N MET A 135 6.24 21.49 21.80
CA MET A 135 5.48 20.95 22.92
C MET A 135 6.44 20.72 24.10
N LYS A 136 6.41 21.68 25.05
CA LYS A 136 7.23 21.59 26.27
C LYS A 136 6.90 20.30 27.03
N ASP A 137 7.93 19.62 27.51
CA ASP A 137 7.85 18.37 28.28
C ASP A 137 7.23 17.20 27.46
N PHE A 138 7.35 17.22 26.12
CA PHE A 138 6.95 16.09 25.29
C PHE A 138 7.76 14.83 25.64
N PRO A 139 7.12 13.73 26.04
CA PRO A 139 7.81 12.63 26.71
C PRO A 139 8.61 11.72 25.77
N VAL A 140 8.36 11.80 24.43
CA VAL A 140 8.93 10.84 23.47
C VAL A 140 10.34 11.26 23.05
N ASP A 141 11.29 10.36 23.24
CA ASP A 141 12.66 10.46 22.72
C ASP A 141 12.75 9.72 21.37
N LEU A 142 12.93 10.47 20.28
CA LEU A 142 12.98 9.91 18.93
C LEU A 142 14.12 8.90 18.73
N TYR A 143 15.26 9.09 19.37
CA TYR A 143 16.37 8.13 19.27
C TYR A 143 16.09 6.82 20.02
N LYS A 144 15.39 6.88 21.15
CA LYS A 144 14.91 5.68 21.83
C LYS A 144 13.86 4.97 20.99
N LEU A 145 12.95 5.73 20.36
CA LEU A 145 11.94 5.19 19.45
C LEU A 145 12.59 4.49 18.25
N GLN A 146 13.54 5.15 17.59
CA GLN A 146 14.32 4.56 16.50
C GLN A 146 15.01 3.25 16.94
N LYS A 147 15.68 3.26 18.08
CA LYS A 147 16.32 2.05 18.64
C LYS A 147 15.31 0.95 18.94
N LYS A 148 14.11 1.30 19.44
CA LYS A 148 13.04 0.35 19.76
C LYS A 148 12.59 -0.43 18.53
N TYR A 149 12.41 0.24 17.38
CA TYR A 149 11.85 -0.36 16.17
C TYR A 149 12.88 -0.75 15.11
N CYS A 150 14.04 -0.10 15.10
CA CYS A 150 15.05 -0.26 14.06
C CYS A 150 16.33 -0.95 14.55
N SER A 151 16.28 -1.74 15.63
CA SER A 151 17.43 -2.50 16.14
C SER A 151 17.82 -3.67 15.24
N GLY A 152 16.94 -4.13 14.37
CA GLY A 152 17.17 -5.19 13.39
C GLY A 152 17.58 -4.64 12.02
N SER A 153 18.02 -5.55 11.13
CA SER A 153 18.34 -5.22 9.73
C SER A 153 17.13 -5.16 8.80
N LYS A 154 15.92 -5.41 9.32
CA LYS A 154 14.67 -5.47 8.55
C LYS A 154 13.70 -4.43 9.08
N PRO A 155 12.81 -3.88 8.22
CA PRO A 155 11.72 -3.04 8.65
C PRO A 155 10.85 -3.73 9.71
N PHE A 156 10.42 -3.00 10.71
CA PHE A 156 9.49 -3.50 11.72
C PHE A 156 8.06 -3.24 11.26
N VAL A 157 7.22 -4.28 11.23
CA VAL A 157 5.83 -4.16 10.80
C VAL A 157 4.90 -4.43 11.99
N ILE A 158 4.03 -3.48 12.27
CA ILE A 158 2.95 -3.58 13.25
C ILE A 158 1.68 -3.91 12.46
N PRO A 159 1.00 -5.05 12.72
CA PRO A 159 -0.26 -5.38 12.10
C PRO A 159 -1.32 -4.33 12.37
N GLY A 160 -2.23 -4.15 11.40
CA GLY A 160 -3.34 -3.22 11.53
C GLY A 160 -4.18 -3.49 12.76
N GLU A 161 -4.45 -2.44 13.55
CA GLU A 161 -5.31 -2.48 14.73
C GLU A 161 -6.16 -1.21 14.82
N PRO A 162 -7.26 -1.21 15.60
CA PRO A 162 -8.20 -0.08 15.68
C PRO A 162 -7.55 1.26 16.06
N ALA A 163 -6.51 1.25 16.91
CA ALA A 163 -5.81 2.47 17.31
C ALA A 163 -5.03 3.10 16.16
N ILE A 164 -4.34 2.29 15.36
CA ILE A 164 -3.64 2.73 14.13
C ILE A 164 -4.65 3.29 13.14
N GLU A 165 -5.74 2.54 12.88
CA GLU A 165 -6.79 2.97 11.96
C GLU A 165 -7.41 4.30 12.39
N HIS A 166 -7.67 4.50 13.69
CA HIS A 166 -8.17 5.76 14.23
C HIS A 166 -7.24 6.93 13.95
N ILE A 167 -5.92 6.76 14.17
CA ILE A 167 -4.93 7.82 13.93
C ILE A 167 -4.89 8.21 12.46
N PHE A 168 -4.85 7.23 11.56
CA PHE A 168 -4.61 7.46 10.13
C PHE A 168 -5.87 7.77 9.33
N SER A 169 -7.05 7.22 9.68
CA SER A 169 -8.30 7.50 8.97
C SER A 169 -8.64 8.98 8.93
N GLU A 170 -8.38 9.69 10.01
CA GLU A 170 -8.61 11.13 10.09
C GLU A 170 -7.65 11.95 9.22
N LEU A 171 -6.40 11.47 9.02
CA LEU A 171 -5.43 12.15 8.17
C LEU A 171 -5.86 12.23 6.70
N TYR A 172 -6.66 11.27 6.23
CA TYR A 172 -7.12 11.24 4.84
C TYR A 172 -8.25 12.25 4.53
N HIS A 173 -8.88 12.84 5.55
CA HIS A 173 -10.06 13.71 5.40
C HIS A 173 -9.87 15.09 6.06
N VAL A 174 -8.63 15.58 6.16
CA VAL A 174 -8.33 16.84 6.85
C VAL A 174 -8.77 18.04 6.01
N PRO A 175 -9.65 18.93 6.53
CA PRO A 175 -10.01 20.16 5.85
C PRO A 175 -8.79 21.06 5.63
N ALA A 176 -8.67 21.66 4.43
CA ALA A 176 -7.51 22.47 4.05
C ALA A 176 -7.16 23.56 5.07
N LYS A 177 -8.18 24.22 5.65
CA LYS A 177 -8.02 25.34 6.57
C LYS A 177 -7.24 25.01 7.86
N ILE A 178 -7.32 23.75 8.33
CA ILE A 178 -6.69 23.32 9.60
C ILE A 178 -5.50 22.37 9.37
N LYS A 179 -5.23 22.00 8.12
CA LYS A 179 -4.32 20.92 7.73
C LYS A 179 -2.96 20.98 8.42
N ASN A 180 -2.29 22.14 8.38
CA ASN A 180 -0.94 22.28 8.91
C ASN A 180 -0.84 22.07 10.44
N TYR A 181 -1.85 22.49 11.19
CA TYR A 181 -1.90 22.28 12.65
C TYR A 181 -2.37 20.86 12.98
N TYR A 182 -3.31 20.34 12.19
CA TYR A 182 -3.85 19.00 12.40
C TYR A 182 -2.78 17.92 12.19
N PHE A 183 -1.96 18.07 11.16
CA PHE A 183 -0.83 17.16 10.94
C PHE A 183 0.15 17.14 12.13
N LYS A 184 0.43 18.29 12.73
CA LYS A 184 1.29 18.36 13.94
C LYS A 184 0.70 17.55 15.07
N ILE A 185 -0.60 17.70 15.36
CA ILE A 185 -1.30 16.97 16.42
C ILE A 185 -1.23 15.46 16.15
N LYS A 186 -1.56 15.02 14.93
CA LYS A 186 -1.58 13.60 14.57
C LYS A 186 -0.19 12.95 14.55
N VAL A 187 0.84 13.69 14.19
CA VAL A 187 2.23 13.22 14.29
C VAL A 187 2.63 13.03 15.76
N LEU A 188 2.29 13.96 16.63
CA LEU A 188 2.57 13.82 18.07
C LEU A 188 1.78 12.68 18.70
N GLU A 189 0.51 12.50 18.34
CA GLU A 189 -0.33 11.37 18.75
C GLU A 189 0.29 10.02 18.33
N LEU A 190 0.73 9.92 17.08
CA LEU A 190 1.40 8.72 16.56
C LEU A 190 2.68 8.40 17.33
N LEU A 191 3.49 9.43 17.65
CA LEU A 191 4.72 9.23 18.42
C LEU A 191 4.43 8.74 19.84
N LEU A 192 3.41 9.30 20.51
CA LEU A 192 2.96 8.84 21.84
C LEU A 192 2.47 7.40 21.80
N TYR A 193 1.68 7.06 20.79
CA TYR A 193 1.18 5.71 20.58
C TYR A 193 2.34 4.70 20.40
N LEU A 194 3.31 5.02 19.53
CA LEU A 194 4.45 4.15 19.27
C LEU A 194 5.39 4.03 20.49
N ASP A 195 5.54 5.10 21.28
CA ASP A 195 6.33 5.05 22.50
C ASP A 195 5.69 4.13 23.55
N ALA A 196 4.37 4.24 23.74
CA ALA A 196 3.60 3.47 24.70
C ALA A 196 3.38 2.00 24.29
N LEU A 197 3.45 1.68 22.97
CA LEU A 197 3.19 0.32 22.48
C LEU A 197 4.23 -0.67 23.05
N GLU A 198 3.76 -1.66 23.79
CA GLU A 198 4.60 -2.77 24.25
C GLU A 198 4.84 -3.76 23.11
N LEU A 199 6.11 -3.97 22.77
CA LEU A 199 6.45 -4.95 21.75
C LEU A 199 6.41 -6.36 22.34
N PRO A 200 5.73 -7.33 21.71
CA PRO A 200 5.74 -8.71 22.18
C PRO A 200 7.20 -9.21 22.24
N GLY A 201 7.54 -9.92 23.32
CA GLY A 201 8.92 -10.37 23.59
C GLY A 201 9.51 -11.30 22.54
N HIS A 202 8.68 -11.88 21.68
CA HIS A 202 9.03 -12.51 20.43
C HIS A 202 8.11 -11.90 19.38
N THR A 203 8.64 -11.01 18.54
CA THR A 203 7.96 -10.63 17.30
C THR A 203 7.79 -11.90 16.48
N GLU A 204 6.55 -12.35 16.30
CA GLU A 204 6.26 -13.29 15.22
C GLU A 204 6.71 -12.57 13.93
N GLU A 205 7.90 -12.96 13.45
CA GLU A 205 8.35 -12.48 12.15
C GLU A 205 7.24 -12.84 11.16
N ARG A 206 6.67 -11.84 10.49
CA ARG A 206 5.73 -12.12 9.41
C ARG A 206 6.36 -13.12 8.46
N PRO A 207 5.59 -14.12 7.98
CA PRO A 207 6.13 -15.13 7.12
C PRO A 207 6.75 -14.47 5.88
N TYR A 208 8.05 -14.63 5.72
CA TYR A 208 8.74 -14.29 4.48
C TYR A 208 8.52 -15.44 3.51
N PHE A 209 8.11 -15.11 2.30
CA PHE A 209 7.95 -16.13 1.27
C PHE A 209 9.16 -16.14 0.35
N TYR A 210 9.70 -17.31 0.09
CA TYR A 210 10.79 -17.48 -0.86
C TYR A 210 10.35 -17.02 -2.26
N LYS A 211 11.25 -16.33 -2.97
CA LYS A 211 10.98 -15.82 -4.32
C LYS A 211 10.39 -16.88 -5.24
N GLY A 212 10.91 -18.11 -5.21
CA GLY A 212 10.40 -19.21 -6.02
C GLY A 212 8.93 -19.56 -5.75
N GLN A 213 8.47 -19.44 -4.50
CA GLN A 213 7.04 -19.62 -4.17
C GLN A 213 6.21 -18.45 -4.70
N VAL A 214 6.66 -17.22 -4.48
CA VAL A 214 5.98 -16.02 -4.94
C VAL A 214 5.87 -15.99 -6.48
N GLU A 215 6.91 -16.35 -7.20
CA GLU A 215 6.88 -16.45 -8.66
C GLU A 215 5.85 -17.50 -9.16
N LYS A 216 5.76 -18.65 -8.50
CA LYS A 216 4.70 -19.63 -8.79
C LYS A 216 3.31 -19.04 -8.56
N ILE A 217 3.11 -18.29 -7.48
CA ILE A 217 1.84 -17.62 -7.17
C ILE A 217 1.49 -16.54 -8.21
N LYS A 218 2.47 -15.76 -8.66
CA LYS A 218 2.28 -14.76 -9.73
C LYS A 218 1.93 -15.43 -11.06
N ALA A 219 2.56 -16.55 -11.38
CA ALA A 219 2.23 -17.32 -12.56
C ALA A 219 0.83 -17.95 -12.49
N ILE A 220 0.40 -18.40 -11.32
CA ILE A 220 -0.99 -18.85 -11.08
C ILE A 220 -1.98 -17.71 -11.32
N GLN A 221 -1.73 -16.53 -10.76
CA GLN A 221 -2.59 -15.37 -10.96
C GLN A 221 -2.68 -14.98 -12.45
N ALA A 222 -1.55 -14.96 -13.16
CA ALA A 222 -1.52 -14.70 -14.60
C ALA A 222 -2.39 -15.71 -15.39
N LEU A 223 -2.25 -17.00 -15.10
CA LEU A 223 -3.08 -18.05 -15.71
C LEU A 223 -4.57 -17.84 -15.43
N LEU A 224 -4.94 -17.50 -14.19
CA LEU A 224 -6.33 -17.30 -13.78
C LEU A 224 -6.98 -16.05 -14.42
N THR A 225 -6.18 -15.07 -14.78
CA THR A 225 -6.66 -13.79 -15.35
C THR A 225 -6.53 -13.71 -16.87
N GLU A 226 -5.82 -14.64 -17.51
CA GLU A 226 -5.68 -14.73 -18.96
C GLU A 226 -7.00 -15.03 -19.65
N ASP A 227 -7.77 -15.96 -19.10
CA ASP A 227 -9.08 -16.35 -19.61
C ASP A 227 -10.09 -16.54 -18.47
N LEU A 228 -10.94 -15.54 -18.26
CA LEU A 228 -11.89 -15.50 -17.15
C LEU A 228 -13.01 -16.56 -17.29
N THR A 229 -13.19 -17.14 -18.47
CA THR A 229 -14.18 -18.20 -18.69
C THR A 229 -13.73 -19.55 -18.16
N LYS A 230 -12.41 -19.74 -17.98
CA LYS A 230 -11.84 -20.97 -17.43
C LYS A 230 -11.95 -21.02 -15.90
N SER A 231 -12.16 -22.21 -15.39
CA SER A 231 -12.18 -22.51 -13.96
C SER A 231 -11.10 -23.55 -13.64
N TYR A 232 -10.43 -23.36 -12.53
CA TYR A 232 -9.39 -24.27 -12.04
C TYR A 232 -9.70 -24.66 -10.59
N THR A 233 -9.53 -25.93 -10.27
CA THR A 233 -9.56 -26.40 -8.88
C THR A 233 -8.22 -26.10 -8.18
N MET A 234 -8.23 -26.11 -6.86
CA MET A 234 -6.99 -25.93 -6.09
C MET A 234 -6.00 -27.06 -6.33
N GLU A 235 -6.51 -28.26 -6.55
CA GLU A 235 -5.73 -29.47 -6.84
C GLU A 235 -5.03 -29.39 -8.21
N GLU A 236 -5.74 -28.89 -9.23
CA GLU A 236 -5.16 -28.66 -10.56
C GLU A 236 -4.04 -27.62 -10.51
N LEU A 237 -4.28 -26.48 -9.84
CA LEU A 237 -3.24 -25.45 -9.66
C LEU A 237 -2.03 -25.97 -8.87
N SER A 238 -2.29 -26.70 -7.78
CA SER A 238 -1.26 -27.33 -6.96
C SER A 238 -0.36 -28.26 -7.78
N LYS A 239 -0.97 -29.14 -8.59
CA LYS A 239 -0.27 -30.09 -9.46
C LYS A 239 0.48 -29.39 -10.59
N GLN A 240 -0.18 -28.44 -11.30
CA GLN A 240 0.39 -27.76 -12.44
C GLN A 240 1.63 -26.92 -12.09
N PHE A 241 1.61 -26.27 -10.92
CA PHE A 241 2.70 -25.39 -10.47
C PHE A 241 3.62 -26.04 -9.44
N ASP A 242 3.46 -27.32 -9.17
CA ASP A 242 4.26 -28.05 -8.18
C ASP A 242 4.41 -27.25 -6.87
N ILE A 243 3.27 -26.95 -6.24
CA ILE A 243 3.18 -26.23 -4.96
C ILE A 243 2.10 -26.89 -4.10
N ALA A 244 2.44 -27.30 -2.87
CA ALA A 244 1.45 -27.93 -1.99
C ALA A 244 0.29 -26.98 -1.64
N LEU A 245 -0.91 -27.53 -1.37
CA LEU A 245 -2.15 -26.75 -1.17
C LEU A 245 -2.05 -25.71 -0.05
N THR A 246 -1.42 -26.02 1.06
CA THR A 246 -1.28 -25.07 2.19
C THR A 246 -0.36 -23.91 1.85
N PRO A 247 0.87 -24.10 1.36
CA PRO A 247 1.70 -23.01 0.83
C PRO A 247 1.02 -22.19 -0.27
N LEU A 248 0.30 -22.86 -1.21
CA LEU A 248 -0.42 -22.17 -2.27
C LEU A 248 -1.47 -21.21 -1.71
N LYS A 249 -2.33 -21.66 -0.78
CA LYS A 249 -3.36 -20.83 -0.16
C LYS A 249 -2.77 -19.66 0.64
N ASN A 250 -1.78 -19.93 1.48
CA ASN A 250 -1.20 -18.95 2.38
C ASN A 250 -0.40 -17.90 1.59
N CYS A 251 0.48 -18.34 0.67
CA CYS A 251 1.27 -17.44 -0.13
C CYS A 251 0.40 -16.59 -1.06
N PHE A 252 -0.63 -17.15 -1.70
CA PHE A 252 -1.55 -16.38 -2.54
C PHE A 252 -2.29 -15.31 -1.72
N LYS A 253 -2.82 -15.69 -0.55
CA LYS A 253 -3.48 -14.73 0.36
C LYS A 253 -2.52 -13.62 0.79
N THR A 254 -1.26 -13.94 1.08
CA THR A 254 -0.28 -12.92 1.47
C THR A 254 0.10 -12.02 0.30
N VAL A 255 0.29 -12.57 -0.91
CA VAL A 255 0.63 -11.75 -2.10
C VAL A 255 -0.53 -10.85 -2.53
N TYR A 256 -1.76 -11.39 -2.59
CA TYR A 256 -2.92 -10.70 -3.17
C TYR A 256 -3.98 -10.24 -2.15
N GLY A 257 -3.79 -10.47 -0.85
CA GLY A 257 -4.66 -9.98 0.21
C GLY A 257 -5.88 -10.83 0.51
N SER A 258 -6.30 -11.69 -0.39
CA SER A 258 -7.50 -12.51 -0.24
C SER A 258 -7.29 -13.93 -0.78
N PRO A 259 -8.10 -14.91 -0.34
CA PRO A 259 -8.08 -16.24 -0.93
C PRO A 259 -8.36 -16.21 -2.44
N ILE A 260 -7.78 -17.16 -3.18
CA ILE A 260 -7.86 -17.23 -4.67
C ILE A 260 -9.29 -17.01 -5.21
N PHE A 261 -10.28 -17.71 -4.64
CA PHE A 261 -11.66 -17.59 -5.15
C PHE A 261 -12.29 -16.23 -4.85
N THR A 262 -11.96 -15.61 -3.73
CA THR A 262 -12.40 -14.24 -3.39
C THR A 262 -11.76 -13.24 -4.35
N TYR A 263 -10.44 -13.33 -4.53
CA TYR A 263 -9.69 -12.52 -5.47
C TYR A 263 -10.26 -12.61 -6.89
N MET A 264 -10.48 -13.83 -7.41
CA MET A 264 -11.01 -14.02 -8.77
C MET A 264 -12.44 -13.51 -8.92
N ARG A 265 -13.28 -13.65 -7.88
CA ARG A 265 -14.62 -13.04 -7.91
C ARG A 265 -14.55 -11.52 -8.04
N GLU A 266 -13.74 -10.87 -7.22
CA GLU A 266 -13.55 -9.42 -7.25
C GLU A 266 -12.94 -8.95 -8.58
N TYR A 267 -11.93 -9.66 -9.07
CA TYR A 267 -11.30 -9.38 -10.36
C TYR A 267 -12.30 -9.47 -11.53
N ARG A 268 -13.13 -10.53 -11.58
CA ARG A 268 -14.19 -10.68 -12.58
C ARG A 268 -15.22 -9.55 -12.51
N MET A 269 -15.61 -9.10 -11.29
CA MET A 269 -16.55 -7.99 -11.13
C MET A 269 -15.95 -6.66 -11.57
N ASN A 270 -14.67 -6.42 -11.30
CA ASN A 270 -13.95 -5.23 -11.79
C ASN A 270 -13.87 -5.22 -13.32
N CYS A 271 -13.54 -6.34 -13.95
CA CYS A 271 -13.56 -6.45 -15.42
C CYS A 271 -14.97 -6.20 -15.99
N ALA A 272 -16.01 -6.74 -15.36
CA ALA A 272 -17.38 -6.48 -15.76
C ALA A 272 -17.78 -5.01 -15.62
N ALA A 273 -17.35 -4.34 -14.57
CA ALA A 273 -17.57 -2.91 -14.34
C ALA A 273 -16.95 -2.05 -15.46
N VAL A 274 -15.73 -2.40 -15.89
CA VAL A 274 -15.07 -1.76 -17.04
C VAL A 274 -15.87 -1.98 -18.32
N LEU A 275 -16.31 -3.21 -18.62
CA LEU A 275 -17.11 -3.51 -19.81
C LEU A 275 -18.47 -2.79 -19.79
N LEU A 276 -19.14 -2.75 -18.64
CA LEU A 276 -20.41 -2.02 -18.48
C LEU A 276 -20.28 -0.51 -18.76
N LYS A 277 -19.12 0.06 -18.44
CA LYS A 277 -18.83 1.48 -18.65
C LYS A 277 -18.40 1.77 -20.09
N SER A 278 -17.52 0.94 -20.66
CA SER A 278 -16.86 1.18 -21.94
C SER A 278 -17.73 0.77 -23.15
N ASP A 279 -18.55 -0.28 -23.04
CA ASP A 279 -19.37 -0.78 -24.16
C ASP A 279 -20.87 -0.81 -23.80
N LYS A 280 -21.58 0.17 -24.31
CA LYS A 280 -23.04 0.31 -24.10
C LYS A 280 -23.87 -0.71 -24.89
N ASN A 281 -23.30 -1.33 -25.92
CA ASN A 281 -23.99 -2.25 -26.81
C ASN A 281 -24.01 -3.69 -26.28
N LEU A 282 -23.02 -4.07 -25.49
CA LEU A 282 -22.96 -5.40 -24.86
C LEU A 282 -24.13 -5.60 -23.89
N LYS A 283 -24.89 -6.67 -24.07
CA LYS A 283 -25.94 -7.07 -23.14
C LYS A 283 -25.32 -7.53 -21.81
N VAL A 284 -26.02 -7.32 -20.71
CA VAL A 284 -25.58 -7.78 -19.38
C VAL A 284 -25.29 -9.28 -19.35
N ALA A 285 -26.08 -10.08 -20.08
CA ALA A 285 -25.86 -11.52 -20.21
C ALA A 285 -24.58 -11.87 -20.97
N GLU A 286 -24.22 -11.10 -22.00
CA GLU A 286 -22.96 -11.27 -22.74
C GLU A 286 -21.75 -10.94 -21.86
N ILE A 287 -21.82 -9.84 -21.10
CA ILE A 287 -20.79 -9.48 -20.14
C ILE A 287 -20.63 -10.58 -19.07
N ALA A 288 -21.75 -11.15 -18.58
CA ALA A 288 -21.70 -12.27 -17.64
C ALA A 288 -20.88 -13.44 -18.21
N GLY A 289 -21.12 -13.83 -19.46
CA GLY A 289 -20.36 -14.87 -20.16
C GLY A 289 -18.87 -14.53 -20.30
N LEU A 290 -18.55 -13.30 -20.73
CA LEU A 290 -17.16 -12.84 -20.89
C LEU A 290 -16.34 -12.88 -19.60
N VAL A 291 -16.99 -12.68 -18.45
CA VAL A 291 -16.33 -12.75 -17.13
C VAL A 291 -16.51 -14.11 -16.42
N GLY A 292 -16.91 -15.14 -17.16
CA GLY A 292 -16.94 -16.53 -16.70
C GLY A 292 -18.13 -16.91 -15.83
N TYR A 293 -19.31 -16.29 -16.06
CA TYR A 293 -20.56 -16.66 -15.39
C TYR A 293 -21.54 -17.27 -16.40
N ASP A 294 -21.91 -18.54 -16.18
CA ASP A 294 -22.91 -19.23 -17.01
C ASP A 294 -24.33 -18.74 -16.76
N SER A 295 -24.58 -18.08 -15.61
CA SER A 295 -25.90 -17.60 -15.21
C SER A 295 -25.89 -16.08 -15.02
N PRO A 296 -26.67 -15.33 -15.83
CA PRO A 296 -26.83 -13.87 -15.65
C PRO A 296 -27.38 -13.49 -14.28
N SER A 297 -28.22 -14.33 -13.67
CA SER A 297 -28.76 -14.08 -12.32
C SER A 297 -27.68 -14.21 -11.24
N LYS A 298 -26.83 -15.25 -11.31
CA LYS A 298 -25.68 -15.42 -10.40
C LYS A 298 -24.67 -14.28 -10.55
N PHE A 299 -24.42 -13.87 -11.81
CA PHE A 299 -23.59 -12.70 -12.10
C PHE A 299 -24.16 -11.43 -11.48
N ALA A 300 -25.44 -11.12 -11.71
CA ALA A 300 -26.07 -9.90 -11.19
C ALA A 300 -26.02 -9.84 -9.65
N SER A 301 -26.23 -10.99 -8.98
CA SER A 301 -26.12 -11.08 -7.52
C SER A 301 -24.68 -10.84 -7.04
N ALA A 302 -23.68 -11.49 -7.66
CA ALA A 302 -22.27 -11.31 -7.32
C ALA A 302 -21.81 -9.87 -7.58
N PHE A 303 -22.25 -9.26 -8.68
CA PHE A 303 -21.93 -7.88 -9.04
C PHE A 303 -22.51 -6.89 -8.03
N HIS A 304 -23.79 -7.05 -7.65
CA HIS A 304 -24.43 -6.23 -6.64
C HIS A 304 -23.72 -6.35 -5.29
N GLN A 305 -23.33 -7.56 -4.89
CA GLN A 305 -22.62 -7.81 -3.64
C GLN A 305 -21.24 -7.12 -3.60
N THR A 306 -20.55 -7.05 -4.75
CA THR A 306 -19.20 -6.47 -4.84
C THR A 306 -19.23 -4.97 -5.08
N MET A 307 -20.14 -4.48 -5.96
CA MET A 307 -20.17 -3.07 -6.41
C MET A 307 -21.26 -2.22 -5.73
N GLY A 308 -22.08 -2.81 -4.87
CA GLY A 308 -23.21 -2.11 -4.20
C GLY A 308 -24.37 -1.73 -5.11
N LYS A 309 -24.30 -2.00 -6.42
CA LYS A 309 -25.32 -1.68 -7.45
C LYS A 309 -25.53 -2.86 -8.37
N THR A 310 -26.74 -3.01 -8.93
CA THR A 310 -26.95 -3.97 -10.01
C THR A 310 -26.19 -3.56 -11.27
N PRO A 311 -25.85 -4.51 -12.18
CA PRO A 311 -25.16 -4.16 -13.43
C PRO A 311 -25.85 -3.07 -14.27
N LEU A 312 -27.18 -3.06 -14.29
CA LEU A 312 -27.98 -2.05 -15.01
C LEU A 312 -27.93 -0.69 -14.34
N GLU A 313 -28.03 -0.62 -13.01
CA GLU A 313 -27.89 0.62 -12.23
C GLU A 313 -26.47 1.17 -12.37
N TYR A 314 -25.46 0.31 -12.30
CA TYR A 314 -24.08 0.69 -12.48
C TYR A 314 -23.84 1.31 -13.84
N ARG A 315 -24.32 0.67 -14.93
CA ARG A 315 -24.25 1.22 -16.30
C ARG A 315 -24.92 2.59 -16.41
N LYS A 316 -26.11 2.76 -15.83
CA LYS A 316 -26.86 4.03 -15.86
C LYS A 316 -26.17 5.17 -15.09
N SER A 317 -25.32 4.85 -14.11
CA SER A 317 -24.59 5.90 -13.36
C SER A 317 -23.47 6.58 -14.16
N PHE A 318 -23.21 6.16 -15.41
CA PHE A 318 -22.24 6.78 -16.32
C PHE A 318 -22.90 7.31 -17.63
N ILE A 319 -24.21 7.41 -17.68
CA ILE A 319 -25.01 8.04 -18.73
C ILE A 319 -25.48 9.38 -18.23
#